data_b49e8708a91a6fe1005351a77e2be244
#
_entry.id   b49e8708a91a6fe1005351a77e2be244
#
_cell.length_a   1.000
_cell.length_b   1.000
_cell.length_c   1.000
_cell.angle_alpha   90.00
_cell.angle_beta   90.00
_cell.angle_gamma   90.00
#
_symmetry.space_group_name_H-M   'P 1'
#
loop_
_entity.id
_entity.type
_entity.pdbx_description
1 polymer ?
#
loop_
_entity_poly.entity_id
_entity_poly.type
_entity_poly.pdbx_seq_one_letter_code
_entity_poly.pdbx_strand_id
1 'polypeptide(L)'
;MRLLPATLAALCLLGVGLATPASARTKWLCQPGHSPNPCAGSLNATILSPTRAKLRIEKTRVAQNAPIDCFYVYPTVSDQPTPNANLNIDPEVKAVARYEAARFSSQCRVWAPMYRQLTVAAIFNPSAITPEQAAIAYGDVRAAWRDYLAHHNHGRGFVLISHSQGTFALRQLIREEIDRKPAVRKRLVSALLLGGNVTVRKGSAVGGDFRNVPACRSATQLGCVVAYSTFGAAPPADSLFGRVTGIFSQVTGADASRLEVLCTNPAALGGGSGALRTYVPTTPFPGTVGVGVAVQLGQLPSVSTSWVAALTSYKGRCVRGGGANAVRITTAPGARVLPPVPDATWGLHLADINIALGNLTGLVHRQAAAYSRAVRSGRT
;
A
#
# COMPACT_ATOMS: atom_id res chain seq x y z
N MET A 1 -0.36 86.66 -19.94
CA MET A 1 -0.42 85.67 -18.88
C MET A 1 -1.65 84.82 -19.11
N ARG A 2 -1.48 83.61 -19.66
CA ARG A 2 -2.58 82.64 -19.86
C ARG A 2 -2.22 81.41 -19.06
N LEU A 3 -3.08 81.07 -18.11
CA LEU A 3 -2.94 79.86 -17.24
C LEU A 3 -3.55 78.70 -18.02
N LEU A 4 -2.80 77.59 -18.17
CA LEU A 4 -3.28 76.29 -18.65
C LEU A 4 -3.71 75.45 -17.44
N PRO A 5 -4.82 74.69 -17.53
CA PRO A 5 -5.19 73.75 -16.49
C PRO A 5 -4.49 72.38 -16.67
N ALA A 6 -3.97 71.82 -15.55
CA ALA A 6 -3.38 70.50 -15.46
C ALA A 6 -4.51 69.48 -15.34
N THR A 7 -4.57 68.56 -16.29
CA THR A 7 -5.47 67.37 -16.26
C THR A 7 -4.77 66.24 -15.51
N LEU A 8 -5.28 65.86 -14.35
CA LEU A 8 -4.89 64.65 -13.63
C LEU A 8 -5.51 63.43 -14.33
N ALA A 9 -4.68 62.55 -14.92
CA ALA A 9 -5.06 61.25 -15.40
C ALA A 9 -5.04 60.22 -14.25
N ALA A 10 -6.18 59.77 -13.79
CA ALA A 10 -6.31 58.67 -12.82
C ALA A 10 -6.06 57.32 -13.50
N LEU A 11 -4.93 56.69 -13.21
CA LEU A 11 -4.58 55.33 -13.67
C LEU A 11 -5.35 54.29 -12.80
N CYS A 12 -6.46 53.73 -13.29
CA CYS A 12 -7.12 52.58 -12.70
C CYS A 12 -6.27 51.32 -12.96
N LEU A 13 -5.52 50.86 -11.99
CA LEU A 13 -4.88 49.55 -11.98
C LEU A 13 -5.97 48.49 -11.77
N LEU A 14 -6.44 47.88 -12.86
CA LEU A 14 -7.24 46.65 -12.85
C LEU A 14 -6.31 45.52 -12.38
N GLY A 15 -6.39 45.20 -11.11
CA GLY A 15 -5.76 44.00 -10.55
C GLY A 15 -6.42 42.75 -11.15
N VAL A 16 -5.78 42.12 -12.15
CA VAL A 16 -6.12 40.78 -12.62
C VAL A 16 -5.74 39.80 -11.51
N GLY A 17 -6.70 39.52 -10.64
CA GLY A 17 -6.59 38.45 -9.70
C GLY A 17 -6.43 37.14 -10.46
N LEU A 18 -5.20 36.58 -10.50
CA LEU A 18 -4.95 35.22 -10.94
C LEU A 18 -5.73 34.32 -10.00
N ALA A 19 -6.95 33.90 -10.40
CA ALA A 19 -7.69 32.87 -9.73
C ALA A 19 -6.81 31.60 -9.77
N THR A 20 -6.20 31.25 -8.64
CA THR A 20 -5.59 29.93 -8.48
C THR A 20 -6.68 28.90 -8.79
N PRO A 21 -6.40 27.93 -9.71
CA PRO A 21 -7.39 26.90 -10.00
C PRO A 21 -7.75 26.22 -8.68
N ALA A 22 -9.03 26.20 -8.34
CA ALA A 22 -9.53 25.51 -7.18
C ALA A 22 -9.05 24.06 -7.29
N SER A 23 -8.12 23.67 -6.42
CA SER A 23 -7.66 22.28 -6.33
C SER A 23 -8.89 21.42 -6.11
N ALA A 24 -9.22 20.56 -7.09
CA ALA A 24 -10.37 19.68 -6.96
C ALA A 24 -10.23 18.91 -5.65
N ARG A 25 -11.25 19.01 -4.79
CA ARG A 25 -11.26 18.40 -3.46
C ARG A 25 -11.02 16.90 -3.59
N THR A 26 -10.07 16.34 -2.81
CA THR A 26 -9.78 14.91 -2.81
C THR A 26 -11.05 14.11 -2.54
N LYS A 27 -11.35 13.14 -3.41
CA LYS A 27 -12.40 12.15 -3.16
C LYS A 27 -11.82 11.01 -2.34
N TRP A 28 -12.36 10.80 -1.16
CA TRP A 28 -11.89 9.76 -0.26
C TRP A 28 -12.71 8.48 -0.40
N LEU A 29 -12.06 7.35 -0.62
CA LEU A 29 -12.63 6.01 -0.52
C LEU A 29 -12.82 5.61 0.94
N CYS A 30 -11.80 5.86 1.76
CA CYS A 30 -11.87 5.71 3.21
C CYS A 30 -11.48 7.03 3.87
N GLN A 31 -12.34 7.49 4.78
CA GLN A 31 -12.11 8.69 5.58
C GLN A 31 -12.69 8.47 6.97
N PRO A 32 -11.90 8.68 8.05
CA PRO A 32 -12.39 8.55 9.42
C PRO A 32 -13.62 9.42 9.69
N GLY A 33 -14.62 8.87 10.36
CA GLY A 33 -15.85 9.60 10.69
C GLY A 33 -16.89 9.73 9.56
N HIS A 34 -16.58 9.28 8.34
CA HIS A 34 -17.52 9.29 7.21
C HIS A 34 -18.20 7.93 7.01
N SER A 35 -19.42 7.95 6.49
CA SER A 35 -20.20 6.77 6.11
C SER A 35 -20.83 7.02 4.71
N PRO A 36 -20.81 6.02 3.81
CA PRO A 36 -20.21 4.68 3.97
C PRO A 36 -18.67 4.70 3.94
N ASN A 37 -18.04 3.84 4.74
CA ASN A 37 -16.59 3.73 4.80
C ASN A 37 -16.18 2.24 4.70
N PRO A 38 -15.63 1.75 3.58
CA PRO A 38 -15.28 0.35 3.42
C PRO A 38 -14.10 -0.09 4.31
N CYS A 39 -13.33 0.86 4.85
CA CYS A 39 -12.27 0.57 5.82
C CYS A 39 -12.79 0.51 7.27
N ALA A 40 -14.07 0.79 7.51
CA ALA A 40 -14.73 0.65 8.81
C ALA A 40 -15.77 -0.47 8.73
N GLY A 41 -15.83 -1.32 9.74
CA GLY A 41 -16.78 -2.42 9.78
C GLY A 41 -16.35 -3.49 10.78
N SER A 42 -17.05 -4.61 10.82
CA SER A 42 -16.68 -5.71 11.71
C SER A 42 -15.34 -6.31 11.29
N LEU A 43 -14.43 -6.42 12.26
CA LEU A 43 -13.11 -7.03 12.09
C LEU A 43 -13.04 -8.44 12.72
N ASN A 44 -14.18 -8.96 13.21
CA ASN A 44 -14.23 -10.29 13.83
C ASN A 44 -13.90 -11.38 12.80
N ALA A 45 -13.08 -12.32 13.20
CA ALA A 45 -12.59 -13.39 12.33
C ALA A 45 -12.85 -14.78 12.93
N THR A 46 -13.27 -15.74 12.11
CA THR A 46 -13.23 -17.15 12.46
C THR A 46 -11.84 -17.69 12.18
N ILE A 47 -11.16 -18.16 13.22
CA ILE A 47 -9.85 -18.82 13.09
C ILE A 47 -10.06 -20.23 12.58
N LEU A 48 -9.31 -20.60 11.54
CA LEU A 48 -9.33 -21.89 10.89
C LEU A 48 -8.05 -22.69 11.20
N SER A 49 -8.17 -24.00 11.31
CA SER A 49 -7.03 -24.93 11.23
C SER A 49 -6.45 -24.96 9.80
N PRO A 50 -5.29 -25.59 9.57
CA PRO A 50 -4.79 -25.83 8.21
C PRO A 50 -5.79 -26.61 7.34
N THR A 51 -6.53 -27.55 7.91
CA THR A 51 -7.59 -28.33 7.24
C THR A 51 -8.94 -27.60 7.15
N ARG A 52 -8.97 -26.29 7.47
CA ARG A 52 -10.14 -25.40 7.44
C ARG A 52 -11.25 -25.73 8.45
N ALA A 53 -11.00 -26.56 9.47
CA ALA A 53 -11.91 -26.68 10.59
C ALA A 53 -11.98 -25.37 11.38
N LYS A 54 -13.19 -24.99 11.82
CA LYS A 54 -13.42 -23.80 12.65
C LYS A 54 -12.90 -24.06 14.06
N LEU A 55 -12.01 -23.20 14.57
CA LEU A 55 -11.43 -23.37 15.90
C LEU A 55 -12.09 -22.43 16.93
N ARG A 56 -12.10 -21.13 16.64
CA ARG A 56 -12.64 -20.10 17.55
C ARG A 56 -12.90 -18.80 16.79
N ILE A 57 -13.62 -17.88 17.44
CA ILE A 57 -13.82 -16.52 16.95
C ILE A 57 -12.81 -15.60 17.65
N GLU A 58 -12.09 -14.83 16.85
CA GLU A 58 -11.29 -13.67 17.28
C GLU A 58 -12.15 -12.42 17.17
N LYS A 59 -12.35 -11.75 18.30
CA LYS A 59 -13.05 -10.46 18.35
C LYS A 59 -12.03 -9.33 18.23
N THR A 60 -12.19 -8.48 17.22
CA THR A 60 -11.33 -7.32 16.98
C THR A 60 -12.22 -6.09 16.76
N ARG A 61 -11.87 -4.97 17.37
CA ARG A 61 -12.61 -3.70 17.25
C ARG A 61 -11.81 -2.67 16.47
N VAL A 62 -12.51 -1.78 15.80
CA VAL A 62 -11.93 -0.54 15.26
C VAL A 62 -11.46 0.32 16.41
N ALA A 63 -10.25 0.88 16.30
CA ALA A 63 -9.69 1.76 17.34
C ALA A 63 -10.42 3.10 17.36
N GLN A 64 -11.02 3.46 18.50
CA GLN A 64 -11.73 4.74 18.65
C GLN A 64 -10.76 5.92 18.71
N ASN A 65 -9.64 5.77 19.42
CA ASN A 65 -8.62 6.80 19.63
C ASN A 65 -7.26 6.33 19.09
N ALA A 66 -7.21 5.97 17.81
CA ALA A 66 -5.97 5.53 17.19
C ALA A 66 -4.88 6.61 17.28
N PRO A 67 -3.65 6.28 17.73
CA PRO A 67 -2.60 7.28 17.97
C PRO A 67 -1.94 7.79 16.69
N ILE A 68 -2.08 7.07 15.59
CA ILE A 68 -1.47 7.34 14.29
C ILE A 68 -2.49 7.23 13.17
N ASP A 69 -2.09 7.63 11.98
CA ASP A 69 -2.86 7.47 10.74
C ASP A 69 -2.27 6.39 9.84
N CYS A 70 -3.10 5.79 8.98
CA CYS A 70 -2.69 4.95 7.87
C CYS A 70 -3.16 5.60 6.56
N PHE A 71 -2.24 5.87 5.65
CA PHE A 71 -2.54 6.35 4.31
C PHE A 71 -2.37 5.18 3.33
N TYR A 72 -3.49 4.73 2.77
CA TYR A 72 -3.54 3.54 1.93
C TYR A 72 -3.77 3.89 0.46
N VAL A 73 -2.93 3.36 -0.43
CA VAL A 73 -3.07 3.44 -1.88
C VAL A 73 -3.23 2.03 -2.45
N TYR A 74 -4.43 1.77 -2.99
CA TYR A 74 -4.85 0.44 -3.43
C TYR A 74 -4.20 0.03 -4.77
N PRO A 75 -4.21 -1.28 -5.10
CA PRO A 75 -3.71 -1.81 -6.38
C PRO A 75 -4.68 -1.54 -7.54
N THR A 76 -4.29 -1.97 -8.75
CA THR A 76 -5.19 -2.05 -9.90
C THR A 76 -6.34 -3.01 -9.60
N VAL A 77 -7.57 -2.49 -9.69
CA VAL A 77 -8.79 -3.31 -9.51
C VAL A 77 -9.92 -2.93 -10.46
N SER A 78 -9.86 -1.76 -11.13
CA SER A 78 -10.94 -1.25 -11.96
C SER A 78 -11.09 -2.06 -13.25
N ASP A 79 -12.30 -2.53 -13.49
CA ASP A 79 -12.71 -3.20 -14.73
C ASP A 79 -13.21 -2.21 -15.82
N GLN A 80 -13.03 -0.89 -15.60
CA GLN A 80 -13.38 0.08 -16.63
C GLN A 80 -12.55 -0.12 -17.90
N PRO A 81 -13.12 0.09 -19.11
CA PRO A 81 -12.45 -0.23 -20.36
C PRO A 81 -11.36 0.79 -20.77
N THR A 82 -11.34 1.95 -20.13
CA THR A 82 -10.36 3.02 -20.41
C THR A 82 -9.01 2.73 -19.76
N PRO A 83 -7.90 3.24 -20.28
CA PRO A 83 -6.57 3.03 -19.68
C PRO A 83 -6.46 3.53 -18.23
N ASN A 84 -7.01 4.72 -17.92
CA ASN A 84 -7.20 5.20 -16.55
C ASN A 84 -8.68 5.06 -16.16
N ALA A 85 -8.92 4.57 -14.95
CA ALA A 85 -10.24 4.62 -14.34
C ALA A 85 -10.65 6.07 -14.06
N ASN A 86 -11.95 6.32 -13.96
CA ASN A 86 -12.46 7.56 -13.38
C ASN A 86 -12.44 7.49 -11.83
N LEU A 87 -12.99 8.50 -11.17
CA LEU A 87 -13.02 8.56 -9.70
C LEU A 87 -14.33 7.98 -9.10
N ASN A 88 -15.07 7.13 -9.83
CA ASN A 88 -16.22 6.43 -9.26
C ASN A 88 -15.78 5.39 -8.24
N ILE A 89 -16.57 5.27 -7.16
CA ILE A 89 -16.31 4.25 -6.13
C ILE A 89 -17.06 2.99 -6.52
N ASP A 90 -16.49 2.25 -7.47
CA ASP A 90 -17.03 1.01 -8.00
C ASP A 90 -16.96 -0.13 -6.96
N PRO A 91 -17.72 -1.22 -7.15
CA PRO A 91 -17.75 -2.34 -6.19
C PRO A 91 -16.38 -2.95 -5.89
N GLU A 92 -15.52 -3.13 -6.89
CA GLU A 92 -14.17 -3.68 -6.77
C GLU A 92 -13.24 -2.75 -5.99
N VAL A 93 -13.43 -1.42 -6.11
CA VAL A 93 -12.67 -0.43 -5.34
C VAL A 93 -13.05 -0.47 -3.86
N LYS A 94 -14.35 -0.65 -3.54
CA LYS A 94 -14.82 -0.87 -2.15
C LYS A 94 -14.27 -2.20 -1.59
N ALA A 95 -14.25 -3.23 -2.44
CA ALA A 95 -13.79 -4.54 -2.03
C ALA A 95 -12.29 -4.53 -1.67
N VAL A 96 -11.43 -3.94 -2.50
CA VAL A 96 -9.98 -3.90 -2.21
C VAL A 96 -9.67 -3.15 -0.92
N ALA A 97 -10.35 -2.05 -0.64
CA ALA A 97 -10.19 -1.34 0.63
C ALA A 97 -10.56 -2.23 1.83
N ARG A 98 -11.62 -3.04 1.70
CA ARG A 98 -12.00 -4.03 2.72
C ARG A 98 -10.94 -5.11 2.83
N TYR A 99 -10.49 -5.69 1.71
CA TYR A 99 -9.53 -6.79 1.69
C TYR A 99 -8.18 -6.42 2.27
N GLU A 100 -7.67 -5.24 1.97
CA GLU A 100 -6.28 -4.88 2.27
C GLU A 100 -6.15 -3.88 3.42
N ALA A 101 -7.09 -2.94 3.57
CA ALA A 101 -6.94 -1.82 4.50
C ALA A 101 -7.80 -1.92 5.77
N ALA A 102 -8.99 -2.55 5.72
CA ALA A 102 -9.94 -2.45 6.81
C ALA A 102 -9.40 -2.94 8.15
N ARG A 103 -8.59 -4.03 8.20
CA ARG A 103 -8.06 -4.52 9.48
C ARG A 103 -7.04 -3.59 10.14
N PHE A 104 -6.43 -2.67 9.38
CA PHE A 104 -5.56 -1.64 9.97
C PHE A 104 -6.34 -0.63 10.80
N SER A 105 -7.66 -0.49 10.59
CA SER A 105 -8.50 0.39 11.43
C SER A 105 -8.53 0.00 12.91
N SER A 106 -8.09 -1.21 13.27
CA SER A 106 -7.83 -1.60 14.65
C SER A 106 -6.60 -0.91 15.27
N GLN A 107 -5.76 -0.23 14.48
CA GLN A 107 -4.49 0.36 14.91
C GLN A 107 -4.36 1.85 14.55
N CYS A 108 -4.99 2.30 13.48
CA CYS A 108 -4.83 3.64 12.92
C CYS A 108 -6.15 4.16 12.31
N ARG A 109 -6.24 5.48 12.15
CA ARG A 109 -7.28 6.10 11.33
C ARG A 109 -6.92 5.89 9.85
N VAL A 110 -7.75 5.18 9.10
CA VAL A 110 -7.44 4.83 7.71
C VAL A 110 -7.95 5.91 6.75
N TRP A 111 -7.03 6.44 5.96
CA TRP A 111 -7.26 7.38 4.87
C TRP A 111 -6.90 6.69 3.55
N ALA A 112 -7.82 6.64 2.60
CA ALA A 112 -7.58 6.08 1.27
C ALA A 112 -8.18 7.01 0.23
N PRO A 113 -7.36 7.67 -0.61
CA PRO A 113 -7.88 8.49 -1.70
C PRO A 113 -8.40 7.63 -2.84
N MET A 114 -9.40 8.15 -3.56
CA MET A 114 -9.65 7.74 -4.94
C MET A 114 -8.56 8.33 -5.83
N TYR A 115 -8.12 7.56 -6.81
CA TYR A 115 -7.18 8.02 -7.83
C TYR A 115 -7.50 7.35 -9.18
N ARG A 116 -7.18 7.99 -10.27
CA ARG A 116 -7.38 7.46 -11.63
C ARG A 116 -6.34 6.39 -11.94
N GLN A 117 -6.49 5.24 -11.29
CA GLN A 117 -5.63 4.08 -11.45
C GLN A 117 -5.58 3.62 -12.92
N LEU A 118 -4.48 3.00 -13.33
CA LEU A 118 -4.45 2.18 -14.54
C LEU A 118 -5.39 0.98 -14.32
N THR A 119 -6.21 0.68 -15.31
CA THR A 119 -7.24 -0.36 -15.22
C THR A 119 -6.68 -1.76 -15.43
N VAL A 120 -7.48 -2.79 -15.14
CA VAL A 120 -7.13 -4.18 -15.43
C VAL A 120 -6.87 -4.37 -16.93
N ALA A 121 -7.70 -3.77 -17.80
CA ALA A 121 -7.51 -3.80 -19.24
C ALA A 121 -6.14 -3.22 -19.66
N ALA A 122 -5.72 -2.11 -19.05
CA ALA A 122 -4.40 -1.52 -19.33
C ALA A 122 -3.24 -2.41 -18.87
N ILE A 123 -3.35 -3.04 -17.68
CA ILE A 123 -2.28 -3.92 -17.17
C ILE A 123 -2.07 -5.14 -18.05
N PHE A 124 -3.14 -5.71 -18.63
CA PHE A 124 -3.05 -6.82 -19.59
C PHE A 124 -2.69 -6.39 -21.02
N ASN A 125 -2.66 -5.09 -21.29
CA ASN A 125 -2.15 -4.50 -22.53
C ASN A 125 -1.13 -3.38 -22.24
N PRO A 126 0.06 -3.71 -21.70
CA PRO A 126 1.03 -2.70 -21.25
C PRO A 126 1.50 -1.74 -22.33
N SER A 127 1.43 -2.13 -23.62
CA SER A 127 1.76 -1.26 -24.77
C SER A 127 0.78 -0.09 -24.92
N ALA A 128 -0.41 -0.18 -24.35
CA ALA A 128 -1.40 0.90 -24.35
C ALA A 128 -1.17 1.92 -23.20
N ILE A 129 -0.22 1.68 -22.29
CA ILE A 129 0.08 2.59 -21.20
C ILE A 129 1.08 3.64 -21.64
N THR A 130 0.67 4.89 -21.68
CA THR A 130 1.55 6.02 -21.95
C THR A 130 2.11 6.64 -20.67
N PRO A 131 3.22 7.42 -20.76
CA PRO A 131 3.74 8.18 -19.62
C PRO A 131 2.70 9.13 -19.00
N GLU A 132 1.83 9.73 -19.81
CA GLU A 132 0.76 10.63 -19.35
C GLU A 132 -0.26 9.92 -18.48
N GLN A 133 -0.64 8.70 -18.85
CA GLN A 133 -1.57 7.87 -18.08
C GLN A 133 -0.99 7.48 -16.71
N ALA A 134 0.27 7.11 -16.69
CA ALA A 134 0.98 6.85 -15.44
C ALA A 134 1.11 8.13 -14.58
N ALA A 135 1.38 9.29 -15.21
CA ALA A 135 1.47 10.58 -14.54
C ALA A 135 0.12 11.04 -13.95
N ILE A 136 -1.01 10.76 -14.62
CA ILE A 136 -2.36 11.03 -14.11
C ILE A 136 -2.58 10.26 -12.80
N ALA A 137 -2.32 8.95 -12.81
CA ALA A 137 -2.51 8.11 -11.63
C ALA A 137 -1.65 8.57 -10.45
N TYR A 138 -0.37 8.84 -10.68
CA TYR A 138 0.52 9.35 -9.65
C TYR A 138 0.16 10.76 -9.19
N GLY A 139 -0.22 11.63 -10.11
CA GLY A 139 -0.64 13.01 -9.83
C GLY A 139 -1.80 13.08 -8.83
N ASP A 140 -2.79 12.21 -9.01
CA ASP A 140 -3.94 12.12 -8.09
C ASP A 140 -3.51 11.67 -6.69
N VAL A 141 -2.64 10.65 -6.58
CA VAL A 141 -2.09 10.18 -5.29
C VAL A 141 -1.27 11.27 -4.60
N ARG A 142 -0.44 12.00 -5.35
CA ARG A 142 0.37 13.11 -4.83
C ARG A 142 -0.49 14.28 -4.36
N ALA A 143 -1.53 14.62 -5.11
CA ALA A 143 -2.49 15.67 -4.73
C ALA A 143 -3.23 15.31 -3.44
N ALA A 144 -3.71 14.07 -3.35
CA ALA A 144 -4.40 13.56 -2.17
C ALA A 144 -3.46 13.49 -0.94
N TRP A 145 -2.20 13.13 -1.11
CA TRP A 145 -1.20 13.17 -0.04
C TRP A 145 -1.00 14.58 0.51
N ARG A 146 -0.91 15.57 -0.37
CA ARG A 146 -0.76 16.97 0.03
C ARG A 146 -1.98 17.50 0.74
N ASP A 147 -3.19 17.18 0.24
CA ASP A 147 -4.46 17.50 0.88
C ASP A 147 -4.55 16.86 2.28
N TYR A 148 -4.20 15.56 2.38
CA TYR A 148 -4.13 14.86 3.66
C TYR A 148 -3.21 15.54 4.67
N LEU A 149 -1.98 15.92 4.25
CA LEU A 149 -1.04 16.60 5.14
C LEU A 149 -1.53 17.99 5.57
N ALA A 150 -2.16 18.74 4.66
CA ALA A 150 -2.62 20.10 4.91
C ALA A 150 -3.86 20.16 5.82
N HIS A 151 -4.82 19.23 5.63
CA HIS A 151 -6.14 19.38 6.22
C HIS A 151 -6.55 18.28 7.20
N HIS A 152 -5.86 17.12 7.22
CA HIS A 152 -6.35 15.93 7.92
C HIS A 152 -5.36 15.30 8.90
N ASN A 153 -4.06 15.38 8.61
CA ASN A 153 -3.03 14.72 9.42
C ASN A 153 -2.76 15.43 10.76
N HIS A 154 -2.80 16.76 10.79
CA HIS A 154 -2.55 17.57 12.00
C HIS A 154 -1.27 17.17 12.76
N GLY A 155 -0.19 16.89 12.04
CA GLY A 155 1.11 16.54 12.65
C GLY A 155 1.23 15.13 13.21
N ARG A 156 0.24 14.27 13.05
CA ARG A 156 0.24 12.87 13.54
C ARG A 156 1.28 12.03 12.81
N GLY A 157 1.79 11.00 13.50
CA GLY A 157 2.55 9.93 12.84
C GLY A 157 1.70 9.17 11.84
N PHE A 158 2.32 8.68 10.76
CA PHE A 158 1.60 7.97 9.71
C PHE A 158 2.33 6.70 9.25
N VAL A 159 1.54 5.70 8.89
CA VAL A 159 1.97 4.51 8.14
C VAL A 159 1.49 4.65 6.70
N LEU A 160 2.37 4.43 5.75
CA LEU A 160 1.98 4.28 4.34
C LEU A 160 1.72 2.81 4.06
N ILE A 161 0.62 2.50 3.37
CA ILE A 161 0.24 1.13 3.03
C ILE A 161 -0.08 1.08 1.56
N SER A 162 0.46 0.11 0.84
CA SER A 162 0.15 -0.07 -0.57
C SER A 162 0.42 -1.47 -1.08
N HIS A 163 -0.21 -1.75 -2.20
CA HIS A 163 -0.01 -2.98 -2.95
C HIS A 163 0.08 -2.68 -4.46
N SER A 164 0.92 -3.44 -5.18
CA SER A 164 0.99 -3.42 -6.65
C SER A 164 1.15 -2.00 -7.21
N GLN A 165 0.26 -1.52 -8.08
CA GLN A 165 0.28 -0.16 -8.64
C GLN A 165 0.36 0.92 -7.55
N GLY A 166 -0.37 0.75 -6.43
CA GLY A 166 -0.27 1.66 -5.29
C GLY A 166 1.14 1.73 -4.71
N THR A 167 1.89 0.61 -4.74
CA THR A 167 3.29 0.59 -4.31
C THR A 167 4.18 1.38 -5.26
N PHE A 168 3.97 1.31 -6.57
CA PHE A 168 4.73 2.13 -7.52
C PHE A 168 4.50 3.62 -7.29
N ALA A 169 3.25 4.02 -7.03
CA ALA A 169 2.91 5.41 -6.69
C ALA A 169 3.56 5.84 -5.36
N LEU A 170 3.50 5.01 -4.31
CA LEU A 170 4.08 5.36 -3.01
C LEU A 170 5.62 5.33 -3.02
N ARG A 171 6.27 4.49 -3.82
CA ARG A 171 7.73 4.54 -4.01
C ARG A 171 8.15 5.92 -4.52
N GLN A 172 7.46 6.43 -5.54
CA GLN A 172 7.71 7.76 -6.09
C GLN A 172 7.39 8.84 -5.07
N LEU A 173 6.24 8.77 -4.41
CA LEU A 173 5.82 9.72 -3.38
C LEU A 173 6.85 9.82 -2.24
N ILE A 174 7.34 8.70 -1.74
CA ILE A 174 8.33 8.68 -0.66
C ILE A 174 9.63 9.36 -1.11
N ARG A 175 10.11 9.10 -2.32
CA ARG A 175 11.30 9.77 -2.87
C ARG A 175 11.16 11.28 -2.94
N GLU A 176 9.99 11.77 -3.38
CA GLU A 176 9.76 13.19 -3.65
C GLU A 176 9.30 13.98 -2.41
N GLU A 177 8.44 13.38 -1.59
CA GLU A 177 7.71 14.11 -0.56
C GLU A 177 8.13 13.74 0.88
N ILE A 178 8.94 12.68 1.09
CA ILE A 178 9.24 12.18 2.44
C ILE A 178 10.73 11.95 2.67
N ASP A 179 11.40 11.14 1.84
CA ASP A 179 12.75 10.63 2.11
C ASP A 179 13.79 11.75 2.33
N ARG A 180 13.70 12.83 1.56
CA ARG A 180 14.59 14.00 1.64
C ARG A 180 14.02 15.18 2.44
N LYS A 181 12.84 15.03 3.05
CA LYS A 181 12.17 16.08 3.83
C LYS A 181 12.15 15.70 5.32
N PRO A 182 13.16 16.06 6.12
CA PRO A 182 13.29 15.64 7.52
C PRO A 182 12.03 15.91 8.36
N ALA A 183 11.39 17.07 8.17
CA ALA A 183 10.17 17.45 8.89
C ALA A 183 8.98 16.53 8.63
N VAL A 184 8.88 15.92 7.43
CA VAL A 184 7.86 14.93 7.10
C VAL A 184 8.32 13.54 7.52
N ARG A 185 9.59 13.19 7.20
CA ARG A 185 10.16 11.86 7.47
C ARG A 185 10.14 11.48 8.95
N LYS A 186 10.37 12.41 9.88
CA LYS A 186 10.30 12.12 11.32
C LYS A 186 8.91 11.68 11.81
N ARG A 187 7.85 11.97 11.03
CA ARG A 187 6.49 11.50 11.30
C ARG A 187 6.17 10.15 10.64
N LEU A 188 7.05 9.63 9.76
CA LEU A 188 6.89 8.31 9.17
C LEU A 188 7.08 7.24 10.25
N VAL A 189 6.01 6.54 10.58
CA VAL A 189 6.06 5.37 11.47
C VAL A 189 6.65 4.19 10.71
N SER A 190 6.08 3.85 9.55
CA SER A 190 6.64 2.91 8.58
C SER A 190 5.95 3.01 7.23
N ALA A 191 6.54 2.37 6.22
CA ALA A 191 5.92 2.16 4.91
C ALA A 191 5.81 0.65 4.63
N LEU A 192 4.60 0.18 4.34
CA LEU A 192 4.29 -1.19 3.95
C LEU A 192 4.04 -1.19 2.44
N LEU A 193 5.08 -1.53 1.67
CA LEU A 193 5.12 -1.39 0.20
C LEU A 193 5.19 -2.78 -0.44
N LEU A 194 4.04 -3.37 -0.73
CA LEU A 194 3.93 -4.77 -1.11
C LEU A 194 3.74 -4.95 -2.62
N GLY A 195 4.32 -6.01 -3.17
CA GLY A 195 4.15 -6.34 -4.58
C GLY A 195 4.61 -5.25 -5.55
N GLY A 196 5.73 -4.54 -5.28
CA GLY A 196 6.13 -3.38 -6.08
C GLY A 196 7.64 -3.16 -6.24
N ASN A 197 8.44 -4.20 -6.10
CA ASN A 197 9.88 -4.21 -6.42
C ASN A 197 10.68 -3.05 -5.81
N VAL A 198 10.44 -2.71 -4.54
CA VAL A 198 11.26 -1.71 -3.83
C VAL A 198 12.72 -2.13 -3.86
N THR A 199 13.62 -1.23 -4.27
CA THR A 199 15.04 -1.54 -4.44
C THR A 199 15.90 -0.99 -3.32
N VAL A 200 16.97 -1.71 -3.02
CA VAL A 200 18.09 -1.28 -2.17
C VAL A 200 19.41 -1.60 -2.87
N ARG A 201 20.50 -0.99 -2.43
CA ARG A 201 21.83 -1.44 -2.85
C ARG A 201 22.08 -2.84 -2.31
N LYS A 202 22.70 -3.73 -3.09
CA LYS A 202 23.04 -5.08 -2.67
C LYS A 202 23.78 -5.09 -1.33
N GLY A 203 23.28 -5.88 -0.38
CA GLY A 203 23.84 -5.97 0.97
C GLY A 203 23.55 -4.77 1.89
N SER A 204 22.73 -3.80 1.46
CA SER A 204 22.39 -2.60 2.24
C SER A 204 20.90 -2.58 2.58
N ALA A 205 20.53 -1.72 3.54
CA ALA A 205 19.13 -1.43 3.87
C ALA A 205 18.59 -0.22 3.11
N VAL A 206 19.42 0.50 2.36
CA VAL A 206 19.12 1.76 1.64
C VAL A 206 19.89 1.84 0.33
N GLY A 207 19.73 2.96 -0.40
CA GLY A 207 20.58 3.29 -1.54
C GLY A 207 20.05 2.80 -2.90
N GLY A 208 18.82 2.30 -2.93
CA GLY A 208 18.03 2.10 -4.13
C GLY A 208 16.95 3.20 -4.21
N ASP A 209 15.69 2.81 -3.97
CA ASP A 209 14.58 3.79 -3.96
C ASP A 209 14.76 4.90 -2.94
N PHE A 210 15.26 4.58 -1.76
CA PHE A 210 15.35 5.53 -0.64
C PHE A 210 16.78 5.68 -0.13
N ARG A 211 17.13 6.92 0.27
CA ARG A 211 18.42 7.23 0.87
C ARG A 211 18.38 7.18 2.39
N ASN A 212 17.27 7.60 2.98
CA ASN A 212 17.13 7.83 4.42
C ASN A 212 16.07 6.93 5.08
N VAL A 213 15.21 6.25 4.30
CA VAL A 213 14.20 5.30 4.81
C VAL A 213 14.73 3.88 4.64
N PRO A 214 15.27 3.26 5.70
CA PRO A 214 15.89 1.94 5.62
C PRO A 214 14.85 0.82 5.68
N ALA A 215 15.25 -0.39 5.33
CA ALA A 215 14.49 -1.61 5.58
C ALA A 215 14.21 -1.79 7.09
N CYS A 216 13.00 -2.22 7.45
CA CYS A 216 12.67 -2.57 8.83
C CYS A 216 13.40 -3.86 9.25
N ARG A 217 14.07 -3.82 10.41
CA ARG A 217 14.80 -4.95 11.00
C ARG A 217 14.27 -5.38 12.36
N SER A 218 13.43 -4.56 12.99
CA SER A 218 12.77 -4.90 14.25
C SER A 218 11.33 -4.39 14.30
N ALA A 219 10.55 -4.97 15.18
CA ALA A 219 9.12 -4.69 15.30
C ALA A 219 8.78 -3.32 15.92
N THR A 220 9.76 -2.64 16.50
CA THR A 220 9.61 -1.32 17.12
C THR A 220 10.38 -0.23 16.39
N GLN A 221 11.08 -0.58 15.31
CA GLN A 221 11.80 0.38 14.48
C GLN A 221 10.82 1.32 13.80
N LEU A 222 11.13 2.62 13.82
CA LEU A 222 10.36 3.68 13.18
C LEU A 222 11.10 4.20 11.93
N GLY A 223 10.38 4.86 11.02
CA GLY A 223 10.95 5.46 9.82
C GLY A 223 11.54 4.43 8.85
N CYS A 224 10.97 3.23 8.78
CA CYS A 224 11.50 2.14 7.97
C CYS A 224 10.46 1.57 6.99
N VAL A 225 10.91 0.75 6.03
CA VAL A 225 10.07 0.13 5.01
C VAL A 225 10.04 -1.40 5.17
N VAL A 226 8.83 -1.96 5.07
CA VAL A 226 8.57 -3.38 4.82
C VAL A 226 8.17 -3.52 3.36
N ALA A 227 8.90 -4.31 2.60
CA ALA A 227 8.61 -4.58 1.20
C ALA A 227 8.89 -6.04 0.87
N TYR A 228 7.98 -6.64 0.14
CA TYR A 228 8.12 -8.01 -0.38
C TYR A 228 7.10 -8.30 -1.47
N SER A 229 7.34 -9.36 -2.23
CA SER A 229 6.37 -10.10 -3.03
C SER A 229 6.42 -11.56 -2.62
N THR A 230 5.33 -12.32 -2.81
CA THR A 230 5.24 -13.71 -2.34
C THR A 230 5.19 -14.72 -3.49
N PHE A 231 5.88 -15.83 -3.31
CA PHE A 231 5.94 -16.94 -4.27
C PHE A 231 5.83 -18.29 -3.56
N GLY A 232 5.04 -19.20 -4.12
CA GLY A 232 4.97 -20.59 -3.64
C GLY A 232 6.16 -21.44 -4.10
N ALA A 233 6.76 -21.09 -5.25
CA ALA A 233 7.93 -21.72 -5.86
C ALA A 233 9.05 -20.69 -6.12
N ALA A 234 10.23 -21.10 -6.62
CA ALA A 234 11.26 -20.15 -7.04
C ALA A 234 10.70 -19.20 -8.11
N PRO A 235 10.89 -17.88 -8.01
CA PRO A 235 10.45 -16.96 -9.04
C PRO A 235 11.10 -17.35 -10.38
N PRO A 236 10.33 -17.51 -11.47
CA PRO A 236 10.89 -17.79 -12.80
C PRO A 236 11.77 -16.63 -13.29
N ALA A 237 12.59 -16.87 -14.32
CA ALA A 237 13.56 -15.88 -14.82
C ALA A 237 12.90 -14.59 -15.31
N ASP A 238 11.69 -14.68 -15.79
CA ASP A 238 10.83 -13.60 -16.29
C ASP A 238 9.79 -13.11 -15.27
N SER A 239 9.94 -13.47 -13.98
CA SER A 239 8.99 -13.04 -12.96
C SER A 239 8.88 -11.51 -12.90
N LEU A 240 7.65 -11.01 -12.82
CA LEU A 240 7.35 -9.58 -12.77
C LEU A 240 7.72 -8.95 -11.42
N PHE A 241 7.71 -9.75 -10.37
CA PHE A 241 8.00 -9.33 -9.01
C PHE A 241 9.24 -10.02 -8.45
N GLY A 242 9.89 -9.34 -7.49
CA GLY A 242 11.11 -9.83 -6.85
C GLY A 242 12.39 -9.56 -7.65
N ARG A 243 12.33 -8.91 -8.83
CA ARG A 243 13.48 -8.58 -9.69
C ARG A 243 13.66 -7.08 -9.88
N VAL A 244 14.91 -6.65 -10.05
CA VAL A 244 15.26 -5.24 -10.29
C VAL A 244 14.85 -4.80 -11.69
N THR A 245 14.97 -5.69 -12.68
CA THR A 245 14.64 -5.47 -14.08
C THR A 245 13.25 -6.01 -14.42
N GLY A 246 12.64 -5.50 -15.47
CA GLY A 246 11.32 -5.91 -15.94
C GLY A 246 10.40 -4.73 -16.20
N ILE A 247 9.20 -5.00 -16.71
CA ILE A 247 8.23 -3.96 -17.13
C ILE A 247 7.75 -3.07 -15.98
N PHE A 248 7.84 -3.54 -14.74
CA PHE A 248 7.51 -2.77 -13.55
C PHE A 248 8.75 -2.19 -12.84
N SER A 249 9.90 -2.18 -13.53
CA SER A 249 11.10 -1.55 -12.97
C SER A 249 10.94 -0.02 -12.96
N GLN A 250 11.23 0.57 -11.81
CA GLN A 250 11.37 2.04 -11.68
C GLN A 250 12.84 2.44 -11.48
N VAL A 251 13.75 1.59 -11.87
CA VAL A 251 15.19 1.88 -11.78
C VAL A 251 15.54 2.88 -12.88
N THR A 252 15.78 4.12 -12.49
CA THR A 252 16.21 5.20 -13.39
C THR A 252 17.61 5.65 -13.00
N GLY A 253 18.53 5.69 -13.96
CA GLY A 253 19.86 6.28 -13.79
C GLY A 253 20.82 5.56 -12.82
N ALA A 254 20.41 4.45 -12.21
CA ALA A 254 21.24 3.62 -11.37
C ALA A 254 21.71 2.39 -12.14
N ASP A 255 22.96 1.95 -11.86
CA ASP A 255 23.44 0.66 -12.33
C ASP A 255 22.62 -0.47 -11.69
N ALA A 256 21.70 -1.07 -12.45
CA ALA A 256 20.83 -2.15 -11.96
C ALA A 256 21.62 -3.34 -11.40
N SER A 257 22.88 -3.52 -11.83
CA SER A 257 23.76 -4.57 -11.33
C SER A 257 24.12 -4.40 -9.84
N ARG A 258 24.08 -3.18 -9.33
CA ARG A 258 24.38 -2.84 -7.93
C ARG A 258 23.15 -2.90 -7.01
N LEU A 259 21.97 -3.09 -7.57
CA LEU A 259 20.71 -3.10 -6.83
C LEU A 259 20.17 -4.53 -6.65
N GLU A 260 19.34 -4.68 -5.65
CA GLU A 260 18.48 -5.84 -5.44
C GLU A 260 17.09 -5.39 -4.99
N VAL A 261 16.07 -6.22 -5.24
CA VAL A 261 14.74 -5.99 -4.66
C VAL A 261 14.81 -6.30 -3.17
N LEU A 262 14.26 -5.40 -2.37
CA LEU A 262 14.13 -5.58 -0.94
C LEU A 262 13.13 -6.70 -0.63
N CYS A 263 13.54 -7.63 0.22
CA CYS A 263 12.63 -8.57 0.85
C CYS A 263 12.70 -8.42 2.36
N THR A 264 11.58 -8.05 2.97
CA THR A 264 11.42 -7.93 4.41
C THR A 264 10.28 -8.84 4.87
N ASN A 265 10.60 -9.98 5.48
CA ASN A 265 9.59 -10.91 5.98
C ASN A 265 8.87 -10.30 7.20
N PRO A 266 7.56 -9.95 7.14
CA PRO A 266 6.85 -9.33 8.25
C PRO A 266 6.66 -10.26 9.46
N ALA A 267 6.84 -11.56 9.28
CA ALA A 267 6.82 -12.55 10.34
C ALA A 267 8.18 -12.76 11.03
N ALA A 268 9.29 -12.24 10.42
CA ALA A 268 10.66 -12.41 10.93
C ALA A 268 11.56 -11.27 10.40
N LEU A 269 11.35 -10.04 10.89
CA LEU A 269 12.06 -8.83 10.43
C LEU A 269 13.58 -8.91 10.60
N GLY A 270 14.04 -9.61 11.63
CA GLY A 270 15.48 -9.89 11.86
C GLY A 270 16.07 -10.97 10.96
N GLY A 271 15.27 -11.54 10.05
CA GLY A 271 15.65 -12.65 9.18
C GLY A 271 15.07 -14.00 9.62
N GLY A 272 15.21 -15.01 8.74
CA GLY A 272 14.70 -16.34 9.00
C GLY A 272 13.24 -16.55 8.53
N SER A 273 12.61 -17.62 9.05
CA SER A 273 11.26 -18.02 8.75
C SER A 273 10.29 -17.68 9.87
N GLY A 274 9.05 -17.35 9.55
CA GLY A 274 8.01 -17.07 10.53
C GLY A 274 6.62 -17.47 10.04
N ALA A 275 5.69 -17.71 10.97
CA ALA A 275 4.30 -18.01 10.66
C ALA A 275 3.60 -16.77 10.08
N LEU A 276 2.96 -16.94 8.93
CA LEU A 276 2.17 -15.90 8.28
C LEU A 276 0.72 -15.97 8.79
N ARG A 277 0.26 -14.86 9.32
CA ARG A 277 -1.09 -14.73 9.89
C ARG A 277 -2.02 -14.20 8.81
N THR A 278 -2.56 -15.11 8.04
CA THR A 278 -3.45 -14.82 6.90
C THR A 278 -4.82 -14.41 7.39
N TYR A 279 -5.37 -13.33 6.82
CA TYR A 279 -6.76 -12.90 7.01
C TYR A 279 -7.39 -12.58 5.66
N VAL A 280 -8.60 -13.09 5.44
CA VAL A 280 -9.37 -12.88 4.21
C VAL A 280 -10.81 -12.51 4.58
N PRO A 281 -11.41 -11.48 3.96
CA PRO A 281 -12.82 -11.17 4.13
C PRO A 281 -13.71 -12.33 3.62
N THR A 282 -14.84 -12.53 4.26
CA THR A 282 -15.84 -13.53 3.85
C THR A 282 -16.76 -13.05 2.72
N THR A 283 -16.86 -11.73 2.53
CA THR A 283 -17.55 -11.15 1.38
C THR A 283 -16.73 -11.38 0.12
N PRO A 284 -17.30 -11.94 -0.95
CA PRO A 284 -16.59 -12.14 -2.21
C PRO A 284 -16.03 -10.84 -2.77
N PHE A 285 -14.88 -10.91 -3.42
CA PHE A 285 -14.32 -9.82 -4.18
C PHE A 285 -14.97 -9.80 -5.58
N PRO A 286 -15.59 -8.70 -6.04
CA PRO A 286 -16.22 -8.63 -7.36
C PRO A 286 -15.19 -8.38 -8.47
N GLY A 287 -15.62 -8.54 -9.72
CA GLY A 287 -14.86 -8.18 -10.91
C GLY A 287 -13.75 -9.15 -11.27
N THR A 288 -12.97 -8.79 -12.27
CA THR A 288 -11.90 -9.62 -12.85
C THR A 288 -10.84 -10.02 -11.82
N VAL A 289 -10.38 -9.05 -11.00
CA VAL A 289 -9.45 -9.34 -9.90
C VAL A 289 -10.09 -10.31 -8.89
N GLY A 290 -11.39 -10.20 -8.65
CA GLY A 290 -12.12 -11.08 -7.76
C GLY A 290 -12.12 -12.54 -8.21
N VAL A 291 -12.21 -12.78 -9.51
CA VAL A 291 -12.05 -14.14 -10.08
C VAL A 291 -10.65 -14.69 -9.74
N GLY A 292 -9.62 -13.89 -9.97
CA GLY A 292 -8.24 -14.29 -9.64
C GLY A 292 -8.05 -14.57 -8.14
N VAL A 293 -8.60 -13.72 -7.27
CA VAL A 293 -8.57 -13.93 -5.81
C VAL A 293 -9.29 -15.22 -5.42
N ALA A 294 -10.44 -15.50 -6.02
CA ALA A 294 -11.18 -16.73 -5.76
C ALA A 294 -10.41 -18.00 -6.22
N VAL A 295 -9.74 -17.93 -7.37
CA VAL A 295 -8.87 -19.01 -7.86
C VAL A 295 -7.71 -19.23 -6.89
N GLN A 296 -7.03 -18.16 -6.48
CA GLN A 296 -5.86 -18.26 -5.60
C GLN A 296 -6.22 -18.75 -4.19
N LEU A 297 -7.18 -18.12 -3.53
CA LEU A 297 -7.55 -18.44 -2.16
C LEU A 297 -8.49 -19.65 -2.06
N GLY A 298 -9.22 -19.96 -3.13
CA GLY A 298 -10.25 -20.98 -3.17
C GLY A 298 -11.47 -20.64 -2.33
N GLN A 299 -12.47 -21.52 -2.37
CA GLN A 299 -13.71 -21.31 -1.64
C GLN A 299 -13.47 -21.25 -0.12
N LEU A 300 -13.94 -20.19 0.51
CA LEU A 300 -13.89 -20.04 1.97
C LEU A 300 -15.05 -20.81 2.63
N PRO A 301 -14.86 -21.34 3.85
CA PRO A 301 -15.95 -21.98 4.58
C PRO A 301 -17.00 -20.93 4.98
N SER A 302 -18.27 -21.34 4.98
CA SER A 302 -19.36 -20.51 5.49
C SER A 302 -19.19 -20.26 6.98
N VAL A 303 -19.11 -18.98 7.38
CA VAL A 303 -18.96 -18.51 8.77
C VAL A 303 -19.82 -17.27 8.99
N SER A 304 -20.13 -16.96 10.25
CA SER A 304 -20.91 -15.77 10.61
C SER A 304 -20.08 -14.50 10.80
N THR A 305 -18.74 -14.62 10.78
CA THR A 305 -17.84 -13.47 10.96
C THR A 305 -17.50 -12.84 9.62
N SER A 306 -17.13 -11.55 9.63
CA SER A 306 -16.73 -10.81 8.43
C SER A 306 -15.40 -11.25 7.84
N TRP A 307 -14.60 -12.04 8.61
CA TRP A 307 -13.29 -12.51 8.21
C TRP A 307 -13.09 -13.98 8.57
N VAL A 308 -12.26 -14.65 7.80
CA VAL A 308 -11.60 -15.91 8.18
C VAL A 308 -10.11 -15.66 8.37
N ALA A 309 -9.48 -16.41 9.27
CA ALA A 309 -8.05 -16.35 9.50
C ALA A 309 -7.41 -17.74 9.54
N ALA A 310 -6.31 -17.88 8.83
CA ALA A 310 -5.47 -19.07 8.79
C ALA A 310 -4.10 -18.73 9.40
N LEU A 311 -3.94 -18.94 10.70
CA LEU A 311 -2.78 -18.45 11.46
C LEU A 311 -1.57 -19.40 11.43
N THR A 312 -1.79 -20.66 11.06
CA THR A 312 -0.79 -21.74 11.07
C THR A 312 -0.64 -22.45 9.73
N SER A 313 -1.35 -22.00 8.69
CA SER A 313 -1.36 -22.64 7.38
C SER A 313 -0.12 -22.33 6.54
N TYR A 314 0.55 -21.22 6.79
CA TYR A 314 1.64 -20.76 5.95
C TYR A 314 2.81 -20.24 6.79
N LYS A 315 4.05 -20.48 6.29
CA LYS A 315 5.28 -19.86 6.79
C LYS A 315 5.95 -19.09 5.64
N GLY A 316 6.58 -17.97 5.94
CA GLY A 316 7.31 -17.17 4.98
C GLY A 316 8.78 -17.05 5.35
N ARG A 317 9.64 -17.03 4.34
CA ARG A 317 11.07 -16.72 4.45
C ARG A 317 11.53 -15.96 3.24
N CYS A 318 12.30 -14.86 3.43
CA CYS A 318 12.98 -14.21 2.32
C CYS A 318 14.03 -15.16 1.73
N VAL A 319 13.93 -15.40 0.42
CA VAL A 319 14.89 -16.23 -0.33
C VAL A 319 15.43 -15.43 -1.50
N ARG A 320 16.74 -15.36 -1.59
CA ARG A 320 17.47 -14.75 -2.69
C ARG A 320 18.01 -15.87 -3.58
N GLY A 321 17.81 -15.77 -4.88
CA GLY A 321 18.32 -16.74 -5.86
C GLY A 321 17.92 -16.40 -7.28
N GLY A 322 18.74 -16.76 -8.27
CA GLY A 322 18.45 -16.55 -9.69
C GLY A 322 18.14 -15.09 -10.08
N GLY A 323 18.73 -14.10 -9.37
CA GLY A 323 18.47 -12.68 -9.60
C GLY A 323 17.17 -12.14 -8.96
N ALA A 324 16.42 -12.97 -8.25
CA ALA A 324 15.22 -12.57 -7.53
C ALA A 324 15.43 -12.55 -6.02
N ASN A 325 14.63 -11.74 -5.30
CA ASN A 325 14.53 -11.73 -3.84
C ASN A 325 13.06 -11.57 -3.45
N ALA A 326 12.47 -12.61 -2.84
CA ALA A 326 11.04 -12.67 -2.53
C ALA A 326 10.77 -13.51 -1.27
N VAL A 327 9.60 -13.33 -0.68
CA VAL A 327 9.13 -14.21 0.40
C VAL A 327 8.64 -15.53 -0.21
N ARG A 328 9.37 -16.60 0.08
CA ARG A 328 8.97 -17.96 -0.24
C ARG A 328 7.96 -18.46 0.77
N ILE A 329 6.84 -18.96 0.29
CA ILE A 329 5.78 -19.50 1.12
C ILE A 329 5.96 -21.01 1.24
N THR A 330 5.91 -21.51 2.47
CA THR A 330 5.79 -22.95 2.77
C THR A 330 4.40 -23.19 3.34
N THR A 331 3.69 -24.15 2.75
CA THR A 331 2.34 -24.56 3.16
C THR A 331 2.42 -25.67 4.21
N ALA A 332 1.65 -25.54 5.28
CA ALA A 332 1.56 -26.58 6.31
C ALA A 332 0.79 -27.82 5.78
N PRO A 333 1.03 -29.02 6.33
CA PRO A 333 0.27 -30.20 5.99
C PRO A 333 -1.24 -29.98 6.14
N GLY A 334 -2.03 -30.41 5.15
CA GLY A 334 -3.48 -30.23 5.09
C GLY A 334 -3.97 -28.83 4.72
N ALA A 335 -3.09 -27.84 4.66
CA ALA A 335 -3.45 -26.49 4.19
C ALA A 335 -3.50 -26.45 2.66
N ARG A 336 -4.33 -25.53 2.12
CA ARG A 336 -4.40 -25.29 0.68
C ARG A 336 -3.09 -24.74 0.14
N VAL A 337 -2.54 -25.38 -0.88
CA VAL A 337 -1.48 -24.82 -1.70
C VAL A 337 -2.09 -23.71 -2.57
N LEU A 338 -1.54 -22.50 -2.47
CA LEU A 338 -2.01 -21.36 -3.25
C LEU A 338 -1.40 -21.42 -4.66
N PRO A 339 -2.21 -21.46 -5.74
CA PRO A 339 -1.70 -21.39 -7.09
C PRO A 339 -1.23 -19.97 -7.43
N PRO A 340 -0.24 -19.81 -8.31
CA PRO A 340 0.07 -18.50 -8.89
C PRO A 340 -1.08 -18.02 -9.79
N VAL A 341 -1.35 -16.71 -9.81
CA VAL A 341 -2.45 -16.12 -10.61
C VAL A 341 -1.98 -14.77 -11.18
N PRO A 342 -2.13 -14.55 -12.50
CA PRO A 342 -2.67 -15.47 -13.53
C PRO A 342 -1.74 -16.65 -13.83
N ASP A 343 -0.44 -16.53 -13.61
CA ASP A 343 0.58 -17.52 -13.90
C ASP A 343 1.79 -17.42 -12.95
N ALA A 344 2.82 -18.24 -13.21
CA ALA A 344 4.02 -18.31 -12.36
C ALA A 344 4.83 -17.00 -12.31
N THR A 345 4.73 -16.13 -13.32
CA THR A 345 5.47 -14.85 -13.38
C THR A 345 4.96 -13.86 -12.33
N TRP A 346 3.69 -13.97 -11.95
CA TRP A 346 3.05 -13.18 -10.91
C TRP A 346 3.25 -13.75 -9.50
N GLY A 347 3.51 -15.05 -9.38
CA GLY A 347 3.58 -15.72 -8.07
C GLY A 347 2.25 -15.65 -7.32
N LEU A 348 2.30 -15.32 -6.04
CA LEU A 348 1.11 -15.22 -5.19
C LEU A 348 0.66 -13.75 -5.01
N HIS A 349 0.92 -12.89 -5.98
CA HIS A 349 0.77 -11.45 -5.93
C HIS A 349 -0.59 -10.97 -5.40
N LEU A 350 -1.70 -11.59 -5.83
CA LEU A 350 -3.02 -11.20 -5.33
C LEU A 350 -3.24 -11.44 -3.83
N ALA A 351 -2.35 -12.19 -3.18
CA ALA A 351 -2.40 -12.48 -1.75
C ALA A 351 -1.30 -11.77 -0.94
N ASP A 352 -0.43 -10.96 -1.55
CA ASP A 352 0.74 -10.36 -0.89
C ASP A 352 0.40 -9.69 0.45
N ILE A 353 -0.68 -8.94 0.53
CA ILE A 353 -1.16 -8.33 1.79
C ILE A 353 -1.83 -9.38 2.68
N ASN A 354 -2.82 -10.10 2.14
CA ASN A 354 -3.73 -10.92 2.93
C ASN A 354 -3.03 -12.10 3.60
N ILE A 355 -2.02 -12.69 2.95
CA ILE A 355 -1.27 -13.83 3.50
C ILE A 355 -0.54 -13.48 4.79
N ALA A 356 -0.16 -12.21 4.98
CA ALA A 356 0.57 -11.72 6.15
C ALA A 356 -0.17 -10.60 6.91
N LEU A 357 -1.45 -10.36 6.63
CA LEU A 357 -2.20 -9.19 7.12
C LEU A 357 -2.16 -9.07 8.65
N GLY A 358 -2.22 -10.20 9.38
CA GLY A 358 -2.10 -10.19 10.83
C GLY A 358 -0.69 -9.88 11.33
N ASN A 359 0.37 -10.21 10.57
CA ASN A 359 1.73 -9.80 10.89
C ASN A 359 1.90 -8.29 10.68
N LEU A 360 1.37 -7.77 9.57
CA LEU A 360 1.44 -6.36 9.22
C LEU A 360 0.66 -5.49 10.23
N THR A 361 -0.58 -5.86 10.56
CA THR A 361 -1.37 -5.13 11.59
C THR A 361 -0.73 -5.21 12.97
N GLY A 362 -0.17 -6.39 13.34
CA GLY A 362 0.59 -6.55 14.58
C GLY A 362 1.90 -5.76 14.61
N LEU A 363 2.55 -5.57 13.47
CA LEU A 363 3.72 -4.70 13.35
C LEU A 363 3.33 -3.23 13.57
N VAL A 364 2.28 -2.75 12.87
CA VAL A 364 1.77 -1.38 13.02
C VAL A 364 1.37 -1.12 14.48
N HIS A 365 0.76 -2.08 15.18
CA HIS A 365 0.47 -1.97 16.62
C HIS A 365 1.72 -1.65 17.44
N ARG A 366 2.78 -2.44 17.28
CA ARG A 366 4.03 -2.26 18.04
C ARG A 366 4.75 -0.96 17.67
N GLN A 367 4.74 -0.58 16.40
CA GLN A 367 5.32 0.66 15.92
C GLN A 367 4.52 1.88 16.37
N ALA A 368 3.20 1.83 16.38
CA ALA A 368 2.36 2.90 16.94
C ALA A 368 2.65 3.15 18.41
N ALA A 369 2.80 2.09 19.21
CA ALA A 369 3.20 2.20 20.60
C ALA A 369 4.62 2.79 20.77
N ALA A 370 5.57 2.38 19.92
CA ALA A 370 6.93 2.94 19.91
C ALA A 370 6.94 4.43 19.54
N TYR A 371 6.17 4.82 18.50
CA TYR A 371 6.03 6.20 18.08
C TYR A 371 5.42 7.08 19.19
N SER A 372 4.35 6.62 19.83
CA SER A 372 3.72 7.34 20.95
C SER A 372 4.68 7.55 22.13
N ARG A 373 5.57 6.59 22.40
CA ARG A 373 6.62 6.76 23.41
C ARG A 373 7.67 7.79 22.99
N ALA A 374 8.10 7.75 21.72
CA ALA A 374 9.09 8.69 21.17
C ALA A 374 8.57 10.13 21.20
N VAL A 375 7.29 10.37 20.83
CA VAL A 375 6.64 11.68 20.93
C VAL A 375 6.64 12.19 22.37
N ARG A 376 6.20 11.37 23.33
CA ARG A 376 6.16 11.77 24.75
C ARG A 376 7.55 12.08 25.33
N SER A 377 8.61 11.51 24.78
CA SER A 377 9.99 11.77 25.23
C SER A 377 10.71 12.83 24.39
N GLY A 378 10.01 13.55 23.48
CA GLY A 378 10.58 14.60 22.64
C GLY A 378 11.61 14.14 21.60
N ARG A 379 11.58 12.85 21.24
CA ARG A 379 12.55 12.24 20.29
C ARG A 379 12.05 12.17 18.83
N THR A 380 10.91 12.77 18.52
CA THR A 380 10.35 12.86 17.16
C THR A 380 10.07 14.30 16.76
#